data_4929fea3da473c33188a14a8d9fefd81
#
_entry.id   4929fea3da473c33188a14a8d9fefd81
#
_cell.length_a   1.000
_cell.length_b   1.000
_cell.length_c   1.000
_cell.angle_alpha   90.00
_cell.angle_beta   90.00
_cell.angle_gamma   90.00
#
_symmetry.space_group_name_H-M   'P 1'
#
loop_
_entity.id
_entity.type
_entity.pdbx_description
1 polymer ?
#
loop_
_entity_poly.entity_id
_entity_poly.type
_entity_poly.pdbx_seq_one_letter_code
_entity_poly.pdbx_strand_id
1 'polypeptide(L)'
;MSAIDSALAGATKPCLTSSFQAECMVLTHMLREKRPDIPVLFLDTFHHFAETLKYRDEMTQAWGLNLINLRAPEPRVGLWEAESTEACCARHKVGPLFAALEGYDVWFTALRRDQSPSRAHLQESEPFQLPGGKTIQRIAPLAAWTAKDVWGYAKQHGIPLLPLYDLGYTSIGCEPCTSLPLDPSNPRSGRWQGQKLECGIHIQSK
;
A
#
# COMPACT_ATOMS: atom_id res chain seq x y z
N MET A 1 0.52 5.36 24.56
CA MET A 1 0.33 6.17 23.35
C MET A 1 0.52 5.22 22.17
N SER A 2 -0.37 5.19 21.19
CA SER A 2 -0.20 4.30 20.03
C SER A 2 0.90 4.82 19.10
N ALA A 3 1.46 3.94 18.23
CA ALA A 3 2.45 4.36 17.24
C ALA A 3 1.92 5.48 16.32
N ILE A 4 0.63 5.43 16.01
CA ILE A 4 -0.02 6.49 15.24
C ILE A 4 0.02 7.83 16.01
N ASP A 5 -0.37 7.84 17.29
CA ASP A 5 -0.39 9.07 18.08
C ASP A 5 1.00 9.67 18.22
N SER A 6 2.00 8.81 18.52
CA SER A 6 3.39 9.25 18.65
C SER A 6 3.94 9.83 17.36
N ALA A 7 3.66 9.19 16.22
CA ALA A 7 4.12 9.65 14.93
C ALA A 7 3.44 10.97 14.50
N LEU A 8 2.12 11.08 14.71
CA LEU A 8 1.37 12.29 14.35
C LEU A 8 1.75 13.50 15.22
N ALA A 9 2.12 13.28 16.50
CA ALA A 9 2.54 14.37 17.38
C ALA A 9 3.82 15.08 16.90
N GLY A 10 4.73 14.39 16.22
CA GLY A 10 5.98 14.94 15.66
C GLY A 10 5.91 15.28 14.17
N ALA A 11 4.83 14.92 13.49
CA ALA A 11 4.71 15.06 12.05
C ALA A 11 4.28 16.47 11.63
N THR A 12 5.02 17.06 10.69
CA THR A 12 4.62 18.31 10.03
C THR A 12 3.83 18.04 8.75
N LYS A 13 4.26 17.05 7.98
CA LYS A 13 3.68 16.68 6.69
C LYS A 13 3.53 15.14 6.59
N PRO A 14 2.60 14.53 7.35
CA PRO A 14 2.36 13.10 7.25
C PRO A 14 1.60 12.74 5.97
N CYS A 15 1.81 11.53 5.47
CA CYS A 15 1.00 10.93 4.41
C CYS A 15 0.80 9.42 4.65
N LEU A 16 -0.16 8.84 3.95
CA LEU A 16 -0.45 7.42 3.94
C LEU A 16 -0.41 6.90 2.50
N THR A 17 0.25 5.79 2.23
CA THR A 17 0.04 5.06 0.96
C THR A 17 -1.06 4.03 1.12
N SER A 18 -2.01 4.01 0.18
CA SER A 18 -3.11 3.05 0.18
C SER A 18 -3.25 2.37 -1.18
N SER A 19 -3.36 1.06 -1.17
CA SER A 19 -3.79 0.23 -2.31
C SER A 19 -5.27 -0.15 -2.24
N PHE A 20 -5.98 0.38 -1.26
CA PHE A 20 -7.37 0.06 -0.94
C PHE A 20 -7.65 -1.42 -0.62
N GLN A 21 -6.62 -2.22 -0.35
CA GLN A 21 -6.77 -3.55 0.23
C GLN A 21 -7.10 -3.47 1.73
N ALA A 22 -7.51 -4.58 2.32
CA ALA A 22 -8.02 -4.66 3.69
C ALA A 22 -7.12 -3.95 4.72
N GLU A 23 -5.81 -4.21 4.70
CA GLU A 23 -4.86 -3.58 5.61
C GLU A 23 -4.80 -2.05 5.43
N CYS A 24 -4.82 -1.61 4.17
CA CYS A 24 -4.81 -0.18 3.87
C CYS A 24 -6.09 0.49 4.33
N MET A 25 -7.24 -0.16 4.17
CA MET A 25 -8.53 0.39 4.61
C MET A 25 -8.62 0.46 6.13
N VAL A 26 -8.13 -0.55 6.85
CA VAL A 26 -8.01 -0.53 8.32
C VAL A 26 -7.12 0.63 8.77
N LEU A 27 -5.94 0.77 8.20
CA LEU A 27 -5.03 1.87 8.55
C LEU A 27 -5.62 3.25 8.18
N THR A 28 -6.26 3.37 7.02
CA THR A 28 -6.95 4.60 6.60
C THR A 28 -8.06 4.95 7.60
N HIS A 29 -8.84 3.97 8.05
CA HIS A 29 -9.88 4.17 9.06
C HIS A 29 -9.30 4.72 10.37
N MET A 30 -8.24 4.12 10.90
CA MET A 30 -7.58 4.56 12.14
C MET A 30 -6.99 5.98 12.02
N LEU A 31 -6.40 6.30 10.86
CA LEU A 31 -5.75 7.60 10.64
C LEU A 31 -6.76 8.72 10.44
N ARG A 32 -7.85 8.49 9.67
CA ARG A 32 -8.86 9.51 9.40
C ARG A 32 -9.59 9.99 10.66
N GLU A 33 -9.71 9.12 11.67
CA GLU A 33 -10.29 9.51 12.96
C GLU A 33 -9.43 10.53 13.72
N LYS A 34 -8.11 10.52 13.49
CA LYS A 34 -7.13 11.38 14.16
C LYS A 34 -6.67 12.55 13.31
N ARG A 35 -6.59 12.34 12.02
CA ARG A 35 -6.13 13.32 11.01
C ARG A 35 -6.98 13.17 9.75
N PRO A 36 -8.21 13.75 9.73
CA PRO A 36 -9.15 13.58 8.62
C PRO A 36 -8.63 14.08 7.27
N ASP A 37 -7.73 15.06 7.28
CA ASP A 37 -7.12 15.69 6.11
C ASP A 37 -5.85 15.00 5.61
N ILE A 38 -5.42 13.88 6.24
CA ILE A 38 -4.17 13.22 5.86
C ILE A 38 -4.18 12.83 4.38
N PRO A 39 -3.13 13.18 3.60
CA PRO A 39 -3.01 12.77 2.21
C PRO A 39 -2.96 11.24 2.07
N VAL A 40 -3.86 10.68 1.27
CA VAL A 40 -3.92 9.27 0.91
C VAL A 40 -3.33 9.12 -0.49
N LEU A 41 -2.11 8.61 -0.59
CA LEU A 41 -1.39 8.45 -1.83
C LEU A 41 -1.76 7.10 -2.48
N PHE A 42 -2.36 7.15 -3.65
CA PHE A 42 -2.69 5.98 -4.47
C PHE A 42 -1.79 5.91 -5.70
N LEU A 43 -1.10 4.78 -5.89
CA LEU A 43 -0.24 4.55 -7.05
C LEU A 43 -1.09 4.09 -8.23
N ASP A 44 -1.56 5.02 -9.04
CA ASP A 44 -2.32 4.72 -10.24
C ASP A 44 -1.37 4.29 -11.38
N THR A 45 -1.29 2.99 -11.56
CA THR A 45 -0.37 2.35 -12.51
C THR A 45 -0.96 2.18 -13.91
N PHE A 46 -2.21 2.59 -14.14
CA PHE A 46 -3.00 2.31 -15.35
C PHE A 46 -3.31 0.83 -15.62
N HIS A 47 -3.00 -0.06 -14.66
CA HIS A 47 -3.14 -1.51 -14.80
C HIS A 47 -3.95 -2.13 -13.65
N HIS A 48 -4.75 -1.33 -12.95
CA HIS A 48 -5.61 -1.84 -11.89
C HIS A 48 -6.84 -2.54 -12.44
N PHE A 49 -7.37 -3.50 -11.67
CA PHE A 49 -8.72 -4.01 -11.89
C PHE A 49 -9.73 -2.87 -11.87
N ALA A 50 -10.76 -2.95 -12.71
CA ALA A 50 -11.84 -1.98 -12.72
C ALA A 50 -12.54 -1.89 -11.35
N GLU A 51 -12.71 -3.03 -10.67
CA GLU A 51 -13.27 -3.14 -9.32
C GLU A 51 -12.43 -2.38 -8.29
N THR A 52 -11.10 -2.41 -8.42
CA THR A 52 -10.20 -1.66 -7.52
C THR A 52 -10.39 -0.16 -7.69
N LEU A 53 -10.48 0.32 -8.93
CA LEU A 53 -10.67 1.74 -9.20
C LEU A 53 -12.06 2.22 -8.74
N LYS A 54 -13.09 1.44 -9.02
CA LYS A 54 -14.45 1.72 -8.57
C LYS A 54 -14.55 1.80 -7.04
N TYR A 55 -14.03 0.78 -6.37
CA TYR A 55 -14.02 0.71 -4.90
C TYR A 55 -13.22 1.88 -4.29
N ARG A 56 -12.06 2.22 -4.85
CA ARG A 56 -11.27 3.40 -4.45
C ARG A 56 -12.11 4.67 -4.49
N ASP A 57 -12.82 4.90 -5.59
CA ASP A 57 -13.60 6.12 -5.79
C ASP A 57 -14.81 6.17 -4.85
N GLU A 58 -15.51 5.04 -4.68
CA GLU A 58 -16.62 4.90 -3.73
C GLU A 58 -16.17 5.18 -2.29
N MET A 59 -15.06 4.57 -1.86
CA MET A 59 -14.54 4.77 -0.49
C MET A 59 -13.97 6.18 -0.30
N THR A 60 -13.38 6.76 -1.33
CA THR A 60 -12.91 8.15 -1.30
C THR A 60 -14.07 9.10 -1.07
N GLN A 61 -15.17 8.93 -1.79
CA GLN A 61 -16.38 9.73 -1.61
C GLN A 61 -17.03 9.49 -0.25
N ALA A 62 -17.23 8.22 0.12
CA ALA A 62 -17.94 7.86 1.36
C ALA A 62 -17.20 8.31 2.63
N TRP A 63 -15.88 8.33 2.60
CA TRP A 63 -15.05 8.71 3.74
C TRP A 63 -14.47 10.13 3.66
N GLY A 64 -14.71 10.86 2.58
CA GLY A 64 -14.18 12.21 2.36
C GLY A 64 -12.65 12.23 2.34
N LEU A 65 -11.99 11.23 1.72
CA LEU A 65 -10.54 11.08 1.75
C LEU A 65 -9.85 12.16 0.91
N ASN A 66 -8.75 12.69 1.41
CA ASN A 66 -7.82 13.53 0.66
C ASN A 66 -6.96 12.65 -0.26
N LEU A 67 -7.56 12.11 -1.32
CA LEU A 67 -6.92 11.19 -2.26
C LEU A 67 -6.01 11.93 -3.24
N ILE A 68 -4.78 11.47 -3.35
CA ILE A 68 -3.80 11.93 -4.34
C ILE A 68 -3.41 10.75 -5.23
N ASN A 69 -3.78 10.81 -6.51
CA ASN A 69 -3.39 9.80 -7.49
C ASN A 69 -1.97 10.09 -8.00
N LEU A 70 -1.03 9.22 -7.66
CA LEU A 70 0.34 9.28 -8.15
C LEU A 70 0.47 8.50 -9.46
N ARG A 71 0.88 9.18 -10.52
CA ARG A 71 1.03 8.61 -11.87
C ARG A 71 2.43 8.87 -12.41
N ALA A 72 2.92 7.96 -13.23
CA ALA A 72 4.11 8.22 -14.02
C ALA A 72 3.85 9.41 -14.98
N PRO A 73 4.77 10.37 -15.11
CA PRO A 73 4.60 11.51 -16.03
C PRO A 73 4.37 11.07 -17.48
N GLU A 74 5.06 10.00 -17.88
CA GLU A 74 4.93 9.39 -19.20
C GLU A 74 4.61 7.91 -19.04
N PRO A 75 3.33 7.53 -18.93
CA PRO A 75 2.96 6.15 -18.74
C PRO A 75 3.24 5.32 -20.01
N ARG A 76 3.72 4.08 -19.81
CA ARG A 76 3.90 3.09 -20.87
C ARG A 76 3.07 1.87 -20.54
N VAL A 77 1.83 1.86 -21.02
CA VAL A 77 0.93 0.71 -20.86
C VAL A 77 1.53 -0.50 -21.58
N GLY A 78 1.43 -1.69 -20.97
CA GLY A 78 2.02 -2.91 -21.52
C GLY A 78 3.52 -3.09 -21.29
N LEU A 79 4.16 -2.21 -20.50
CA LEU A 79 5.61 -2.28 -20.26
C LEU A 79 6.04 -3.61 -19.59
N TRP A 80 5.15 -4.26 -18.83
CA TRP A 80 5.44 -5.56 -18.21
C TRP A 80 5.65 -6.70 -19.22
N GLU A 81 5.03 -6.61 -20.42
CA GLU A 81 5.23 -7.54 -21.54
C GLU A 81 6.41 -7.12 -22.42
N ALA A 82 6.48 -5.82 -22.75
CA ALA A 82 7.46 -5.30 -23.67
C ALA A 82 8.89 -5.33 -23.11
N GLU A 83 9.05 -5.18 -21.81
CA GLU A 83 10.36 -5.18 -21.13
C GLU A 83 10.37 -6.17 -19.97
N SER A 84 9.79 -5.78 -18.82
CA SER A 84 9.69 -6.63 -17.63
C SER A 84 8.71 -6.06 -16.59
N THR A 85 8.32 -6.89 -15.64
CA THR A 85 7.54 -6.45 -14.47
C THR A 85 8.34 -5.50 -13.58
N GLU A 86 9.67 -5.62 -13.53
CA GLU A 86 10.58 -4.75 -12.79
C GLU A 86 10.59 -3.34 -13.38
N ALA A 87 10.81 -3.23 -14.69
CA ALA A 87 10.78 -1.96 -15.41
C ALA A 87 9.42 -1.26 -15.27
N CYS A 88 8.34 -2.02 -15.39
CA CYS A 88 6.99 -1.52 -15.19
C CYS A 88 6.77 -1.01 -13.76
N CYS A 89 7.18 -1.76 -12.74
CA CYS A 89 7.08 -1.34 -11.33
C CYS A 89 7.96 -0.12 -11.05
N ALA A 90 9.19 -0.08 -11.56
CA ALA A 90 10.07 1.06 -11.38
C ALA A 90 9.43 2.34 -11.92
N ARG A 91 8.86 2.27 -13.13
CA ARG A 91 8.25 3.43 -13.80
C ARG A 91 6.93 3.87 -13.17
N HIS A 92 6.00 2.92 -12.92
CA HIS A 92 4.63 3.27 -12.55
C HIS A 92 4.36 3.25 -11.04
N LYS A 93 5.30 2.76 -10.23
CA LYS A 93 5.15 2.70 -8.77
C LYS A 93 6.29 3.37 -8.02
N VAL A 94 7.53 2.89 -8.23
CA VAL A 94 8.69 3.32 -7.42
C VAL A 94 9.01 4.78 -7.68
N GLY A 95 9.16 5.18 -8.93
CA GLY A 95 9.47 6.56 -9.31
C GLY A 95 8.43 7.57 -8.81
N PRO A 96 7.14 7.42 -9.15
CA PRO A 96 6.09 8.33 -8.69
C PRO A 96 5.96 8.40 -7.17
N LEU A 97 6.11 7.27 -6.47
CA LEU A 97 6.05 7.26 -5.01
C LEU A 97 7.19 8.05 -4.39
N PHE A 98 8.43 7.75 -4.76
CA PHE A 98 9.58 8.41 -4.14
C PHE A 98 9.65 9.90 -4.48
N ALA A 99 9.25 10.28 -5.69
CA ALA A 99 9.11 11.69 -6.04
C ALA A 99 8.08 12.42 -5.15
N ALA A 100 6.94 11.78 -4.87
CA ALA A 100 5.93 12.35 -3.98
C ALA A 100 6.41 12.42 -2.52
N LEU A 101 7.09 11.37 -2.03
CA LEU A 101 7.58 11.30 -0.64
C LEU A 101 8.61 12.38 -0.29
N GLU A 102 9.27 13.00 -1.26
CA GLU A 102 10.13 14.16 -1.02
C GLU A 102 9.37 15.33 -0.36
N GLY A 103 8.05 15.40 -0.55
CA GLY A 103 7.17 16.42 0.05
C GLY A 103 6.76 16.15 1.51
N TYR A 104 7.05 14.95 2.06
CA TYR A 104 6.54 14.48 3.35
C TYR A 104 7.67 14.19 4.34
N ASP A 105 7.35 14.14 5.63
CA ASP A 105 8.29 13.80 6.72
C ASP A 105 7.93 12.47 7.41
N VAL A 106 6.65 12.10 7.40
CA VAL A 106 6.15 10.84 7.95
C VAL A 106 5.33 10.10 6.91
N TRP A 107 5.68 8.84 6.68
CA TRP A 107 5.02 7.97 5.73
C TRP A 107 4.40 6.76 6.43
N PHE A 108 3.07 6.74 6.54
CA PHE A 108 2.33 5.61 7.05
C PHE A 108 2.13 4.53 5.98
N THR A 109 2.36 3.28 6.36
CA THR A 109 2.20 2.09 5.51
C THR A 109 1.43 1.00 6.24
N ALA A 110 0.59 0.25 5.52
CA ALA A 110 -0.15 -0.87 6.06
C ALA A 110 0.61 -2.21 5.96
N LEU A 111 1.93 -2.17 6.08
CA LEU A 111 2.77 -3.36 6.04
C LEU A 111 2.62 -4.19 7.32
N ARG A 112 2.68 -5.51 7.16
CA ARG A 112 2.66 -6.48 8.25
C ARG A 112 3.78 -7.50 8.09
N ARG A 113 4.32 -7.99 9.21
CA ARG A 113 5.40 -9.00 9.20
C ARG A 113 4.96 -10.32 8.59
N ASP A 114 3.71 -10.73 8.80
CA ASP A 114 3.17 -12.00 8.32
C ASP A 114 2.88 -12.04 6.80
N GLN A 115 2.99 -10.92 6.10
CA GLN A 115 2.69 -10.87 4.66
C GLN A 115 3.73 -11.56 3.78
N SER A 116 4.99 -11.58 4.22
CA SER A 116 6.08 -12.28 3.51
C SER A 116 7.32 -12.44 4.38
N PRO A 117 8.19 -13.44 4.12
CA PRO A 117 9.46 -13.58 4.82
C PRO A 117 10.37 -12.35 4.75
N SER A 118 10.32 -11.60 3.64
CA SER A 118 11.09 -10.36 3.47
C SER A 118 10.71 -9.27 4.46
N ARG A 119 9.54 -9.36 5.10
CA ARG A 119 9.01 -8.39 6.07
C ARG A 119 9.15 -8.84 7.53
N ALA A 120 9.71 -10.01 7.80
CA ALA A 120 9.81 -10.57 9.15
C ALA A 120 10.43 -9.62 10.18
N HIS A 121 11.37 -8.77 9.75
CA HIS A 121 12.10 -7.82 10.60
C HIS A 121 11.56 -6.38 10.53
N LEU A 122 10.40 -6.17 9.90
CA LEU A 122 9.77 -4.85 9.79
C LEU A 122 9.58 -4.22 11.17
N GLN A 123 10.08 -3.00 11.35
CA GLN A 123 9.86 -2.23 12.56
C GLN A 123 8.56 -1.43 12.43
N GLU A 124 7.90 -1.19 13.56
CA GLU A 124 6.71 -0.34 13.61
C GLU A 124 7.02 1.12 13.24
N SER A 125 8.24 1.55 13.54
CA SER A 125 8.75 2.89 13.24
C SER A 125 10.24 2.78 12.91
N GLU A 126 10.63 3.26 11.73
CA GLU A 126 12.02 3.22 11.29
C GLU A 126 12.33 4.37 10.31
N PRO A 127 13.58 4.88 10.30
CA PRO A 127 14.00 5.82 9.27
C PRO A 127 14.00 5.15 7.90
N PHE A 128 13.55 5.88 6.89
CA PHE A 128 13.54 5.44 5.51
C PHE A 128 14.25 6.47 4.64
N GLN A 129 15.36 6.08 4.02
CA GLN A 129 16.12 6.95 3.13
C GLN A 129 15.53 6.91 1.72
N LEU A 130 15.16 8.05 1.18
CA LEU A 130 14.75 8.23 -0.20
C LEU A 130 15.96 8.25 -1.14
N PRO A 131 15.78 7.92 -2.43
CA PRO A 131 16.88 7.96 -3.41
C PRO A 131 17.58 9.32 -3.51
N GLY A 132 16.84 10.41 -3.26
CA GLY A 132 17.39 11.79 -3.21
C GLY A 132 18.22 12.10 -1.97
N GLY A 133 18.43 11.14 -1.06
CA GLY A 133 19.21 11.30 0.17
C GLY A 133 18.41 11.82 1.37
N LYS A 134 17.17 12.28 1.17
CA LYS A 134 16.28 12.66 2.27
C LYS A 134 15.90 11.45 3.10
N THR A 135 15.91 11.58 4.41
CA THR A 135 15.38 10.57 5.33
C THR A 135 14.04 11.03 5.88
N ILE A 136 13.05 10.15 5.79
CA ILE A 136 11.70 10.32 6.36
C ILE A 136 11.44 9.23 7.39
N GLN A 137 10.42 9.40 8.23
CA GLN A 137 10.02 8.36 9.16
C GLN A 137 8.97 7.47 8.53
N ARG A 138 9.28 6.17 8.34
CA ARG A 138 8.29 5.17 7.92
C ARG A 138 7.62 4.58 9.15
N ILE A 139 6.29 4.58 9.17
CA ILE A 139 5.47 4.04 10.26
C ILE A 139 4.59 2.93 9.71
N ALA A 140 4.69 1.75 10.32
CA ALA A 140 3.89 0.57 10.00
C ALA A 140 3.10 0.12 11.26
N PRO A 141 2.00 0.80 11.62
CA PRO A 141 1.29 0.54 12.87
C PRO A 141 0.71 -0.86 12.96
N LEU A 142 0.50 -1.51 11.82
CA LEU A 142 0.00 -2.87 11.72
C LEU A 142 1.12 -3.93 11.65
N ALA A 143 2.38 -3.57 11.88
CA ALA A 143 3.53 -4.47 11.69
C ALA A 143 3.40 -5.80 12.43
N ALA A 144 2.84 -5.81 13.64
CA ALA A 144 2.63 -7.02 14.45
C ALA A 144 1.28 -7.70 14.23
N TRP A 145 0.38 -7.10 13.42
CA TRP A 145 -0.95 -7.64 13.21
C TRP A 145 -0.93 -8.85 12.27
N THR A 146 -1.82 -9.80 12.55
CA THR A 146 -2.11 -10.92 11.64
C THR A 146 -3.21 -10.55 10.64
N ALA A 147 -3.37 -11.37 9.61
CA ALA A 147 -4.52 -11.24 8.70
C ALA A 147 -5.85 -11.31 9.48
N LYS A 148 -5.93 -12.19 10.49
CA LYS A 148 -7.13 -12.33 11.34
C LYS A 148 -7.44 -11.02 12.08
N ASP A 149 -6.44 -10.32 12.58
CA ASP A 149 -6.64 -9.05 13.29
C ASP A 149 -7.18 -7.97 12.34
N VAL A 150 -6.64 -7.89 11.12
CA VAL A 150 -7.10 -6.96 10.08
C VAL A 150 -8.57 -7.21 9.73
N TRP A 151 -8.93 -8.46 9.42
CA TRP A 151 -10.31 -8.83 9.08
C TRP A 151 -11.26 -8.66 10.26
N GLY A 152 -10.80 -8.98 11.47
CA GLY A 152 -11.56 -8.78 12.71
C GLY A 152 -11.88 -7.32 12.94
N TYR A 153 -10.89 -6.43 12.81
CA TYR A 153 -11.06 -4.99 12.91
C TYR A 153 -12.02 -4.45 11.84
N ALA A 154 -11.81 -4.84 10.58
CA ALA A 154 -12.68 -4.41 9.48
C ALA A 154 -14.14 -4.79 9.74
N LYS A 155 -14.40 -6.03 10.18
CA LYS A 155 -15.74 -6.50 10.54
C LYS A 155 -16.34 -5.73 11.73
N GLN A 156 -15.55 -5.50 12.79
CA GLN A 156 -15.99 -4.79 13.99
C GLN A 156 -16.41 -3.35 13.67
N HIS A 157 -15.71 -2.69 12.76
CA HIS A 157 -15.95 -1.30 12.40
C HIS A 157 -16.80 -1.14 11.12
N GLY A 158 -17.36 -2.22 10.58
CA GLY A 158 -18.20 -2.19 9.38
C GLY A 158 -17.50 -1.63 8.15
N ILE A 159 -16.18 -1.84 8.04
CA ILE A 159 -15.40 -1.37 6.89
C ILE A 159 -15.73 -2.25 5.69
N PRO A 160 -16.32 -1.70 4.62
CA PRO A 160 -16.47 -2.44 3.37
C PRO A 160 -15.10 -2.89 2.87
N LEU A 161 -15.03 -4.06 2.25
CA LEU A 161 -13.78 -4.57 1.67
C LEU A 161 -13.89 -4.67 0.15
N LEU A 162 -12.74 -4.67 -0.52
CA LEU A 162 -12.65 -4.75 -1.96
C LEU A 162 -13.36 -6.02 -2.49
N PRO A 163 -14.33 -5.92 -3.42
CA PRO A 163 -15.13 -7.06 -3.89
C PRO A 163 -14.33 -8.21 -4.50
N LEU A 164 -13.10 -7.97 -4.95
CA LEU A 164 -12.22 -9.01 -5.46
C LEU A 164 -11.90 -10.12 -4.43
N TYR A 165 -12.05 -9.83 -3.13
CA TYR A 165 -11.91 -10.85 -2.08
C TYR A 165 -13.01 -11.92 -2.17
N ASP A 166 -14.24 -11.54 -2.56
CA ASP A 166 -15.36 -12.46 -2.75
C ASP A 166 -15.14 -13.39 -3.95
N LEU A 167 -14.27 -12.98 -4.88
CA LEU A 167 -13.84 -13.79 -6.02
C LEU A 167 -12.62 -14.69 -5.69
N GLY A 168 -12.18 -14.73 -4.43
CA GLY A 168 -11.10 -15.57 -3.95
C GLY A 168 -9.68 -14.99 -4.08
N TYR A 169 -9.54 -13.74 -4.49
CA TYR A 169 -8.23 -13.08 -4.45
C TYR A 169 -7.79 -12.82 -3.01
N THR A 170 -6.52 -13.06 -2.72
CA THR A 170 -5.95 -12.91 -1.37
C THR A 170 -4.91 -11.78 -1.28
N SER A 171 -4.29 -11.44 -2.39
CA SER A 171 -3.33 -10.33 -2.51
C SER A 171 -3.49 -9.66 -3.87
N ILE A 172 -3.90 -8.42 -3.90
CA ILE A 172 -4.33 -7.73 -5.10
C ILE A 172 -3.34 -6.63 -5.47
N GLY A 173 -3.10 -6.44 -6.75
CA GLY A 173 -2.26 -5.36 -7.27
C GLY A 173 -2.68 -5.00 -8.69
N CYS A 174 -1.72 -4.79 -9.59
CA CYS A 174 -2.03 -4.63 -11.01
C CYS A 174 -2.66 -5.92 -11.54
N GLU A 175 -3.71 -5.79 -12.36
CA GLU A 175 -4.44 -6.92 -12.94
C GLU A 175 -3.51 -7.90 -13.67
N PRO A 176 -2.61 -7.47 -14.58
CA PRO A 176 -1.70 -8.40 -15.28
C PRO A 176 -0.72 -9.15 -14.35
N CYS A 177 -0.52 -8.64 -13.13
CA CYS A 177 0.42 -9.20 -12.16
C CYS A 177 -0.29 -9.90 -10.99
N THR A 178 -1.58 -10.21 -11.12
CA THR A 178 -2.40 -10.78 -10.04
C THR A 178 -3.25 -11.92 -10.57
N SER A 179 -3.14 -13.09 -9.96
CA SER A 179 -4.03 -14.23 -10.15
C SER A 179 -4.61 -14.69 -8.82
N LEU A 180 -5.52 -15.62 -8.86
CA LEU A 180 -5.92 -16.37 -7.66
C LEU A 180 -4.70 -17.05 -7.05
N PRO A 181 -4.69 -17.30 -5.72
CA PRO A 181 -3.55 -17.90 -5.06
C PRO A 181 -3.23 -19.27 -5.65
N LEU A 182 -1.97 -19.47 -6.03
CA LEU A 182 -1.47 -20.75 -6.58
C LEU A 182 -1.20 -21.77 -5.45
N ASP A 183 -0.96 -21.27 -4.25
CA ASP A 183 -0.73 -22.05 -3.04
C ASP A 183 -1.61 -21.47 -1.92
N PRO A 184 -2.59 -22.23 -1.41
CA PRO A 184 -3.46 -21.78 -0.31
C PRO A 184 -2.72 -21.40 0.98
N SER A 185 -1.54 -21.96 1.22
CA SER A 185 -0.71 -21.62 2.39
C SER A 185 0.05 -20.31 2.24
N ASN A 186 0.18 -19.81 1.01
CA ASN A 186 0.84 -18.53 0.70
C ASN A 186 -0.13 -17.56 0.03
N PRO A 187 -0.72 -16.63 0.80
CA PRO A 187 -1.69 -15.65 0.27
C PRO A 187 -1.14 -14.76 -0.86
N ARG A 188 0.18 -14.69 -1.02
CA ARG A 188 0.82 -13.88 -2.08
C ARG A 188 1.29 -14.70 -3.28
N SER A 189 1.02 -16.01 -3.32
CA SER A 189 1.43 -16.89 -4.42
C SER A 189 0.85 -16.50 -5.79
N GLY A 190 -0.31 -15.83 -5.82
CA GLY A 190 -0.89 -15.26 -7.03
C GLY A 190 -0.24 -13.96 -7.53
N ARG A 191 0.78 -13.41 -6.82
CA ARG A 191 1.48 -12.20 -7.25
C ARG A 191 2.64 -12.55 -8.17
N TRP A 192 2.70 -11.87 -9.34
CA TRP A 192 3.74 -12.09 -10.35
C TRP A 192 3.96 -13.58 -10.67
N GLN A 193 2.89 -14.38 -10.63
CA GLN A 193 2.96 -15.84 -10.86
C GLN A 193 3.95 -16.54 -9.90
N GLY A 194 4.09 -16.05 -8.67
CA GLY A 194 5.03 -16.57 -7.69
C GLY A 194 6.50 -16.24 -7.90
N GLN A 195 6.84 -15.52 -8.96
CA GLN A 195 8.24 -15.28 -9.37
C GLN A 195 9.00 -14.29 -8.48
N LYS A 196 8.30 -13.40 -7.78
CA LYS A 196 8.94 -12.43 -6.88
C LYS A 196 8.06 -12.09 -5.68
N LEU A 197 8.69 -11.61 -4.61
CA LEU A 197 8.03 -11.32 -3.34
C LEU A 197 7.56 -9.86 -3.22
N GLU A 198 8.31 -8.90 -3.81
CA GLU A 198 8.09 -7.46 -3.61
C GLU A 198 8.23 -6.66 -4.90
N CYS A 199 7.55 -5.51 -4.94
CA CYS A 199 7.58 -4.60 -6.10
C CYS A 199 8.64 -3.49 -6.02
N GLY A 200 9.46 -3.48 -4.98
CA GLY A 200 10.54 -2.50 -4.82
C GLY A 200 10.21 -1.25 -3.99
N ILE A 201 8.92 -0.90 -3.79
CA ILE A 201 8.55 0.32 -3.04
C ILE A 201 8.86 0.26 -1.54
N HIS A 202 9.07 -0.94 -1.00
CA HIS A 202 9.34 -1.16 0.43
C HIS A 202 10.75 -1.65 0.71
N ILE A 203 11.57 -1.82 -0.32
CA ILE A 203 12.95 -2.29 -0.20
C ILE A 203 13.84 -1.04 -0.04
N GLN A 204 14.60 -0.98 1.05
CA GLN A 204 15.69 -0.01 1.17
C GLN A 204 16.87 -0.53 0.33
N SER A 205 17.39 0.29 -0.57
CA SER A 205 18.71 0.03 -1.16
C SER A 205 19.75 0.07 -0.05
N LYS A 206 20.48 -1.03 0.13
CA LYS A 206 21.62 -1.07 1.03
C LYS A 206 22.75 -0.22 0.48
#